data_418da52ea0d4c56d47b452088b503654
#
_entry.id   418da52ea0d4c56d47b452088b503654
#
_cell.length_a   1.000
_cell.length_b   1.000
_cell.length_c   1.000
_cell.angle_alpha   90.00
_cell.angle_beta   90.00
_cell.angle_gamma   90.00
#
_symmetry.space_group_name_H-M   'P 1'
#
loop_
_entity.id
_entity.type
_entity.pdbx_description
1 polymer ?
#
loop_
_entity_poly.entity_id
_entity_poly.type
_entity_poly.pdbx_seq_one_letter_code
_entity_poly.pdbx_strand_id
1 'polypeptide(L)'
;MSDRTRELNLWTSEKKCRKLVENLARRHFTAVYCACAREAAEYILKQSADAHTVGFGGSLSVADLKLTADLTAQGKEILNHGFPDLTPEQRVEIMKRQQTCDLFLSGANAVTLDGCIVNIDGNGNRVAAMIYGPTKVIVVVGRNKIVEGDVSDAIRRIKDKSAPPNAMRLGRQTPCAATGFCSDCDSPQRICHVTTILDSKPTLTDFHVLVVNEDMGL
;
A
#
# COMPACT_ATOMS: atom_id res chain seq x y z
N MET A 1 19.88 16.41 -14.54
CA MET A 1 19.98 15.05 -15.12
C MET A 1 19.68 15.17 -16.60
N SER A 2 20.54 14.63 -17.50
CA SER A 2 20.31 14.70 -18.95
C SER A 2 19.08 13.89 -19.36
N ASP A 3 18.44 14.26 -20.49
CA ASP A 3 17.27 13.53 -21.01
C ASP A 3 17.60 12.06 -21.27
N ARG A 4 18.79 11.76 -21.79
CA ARG A 4 19.26 10.40 -21.99
C ARG A 4 19.37 9.60 -20.69
N THR A 5 19.88 10.22 -19.61
CA THR A 5 19.95 9.57 -18.29
C THR A 5 18.56 9.27 -17.75
N ARG A 6 17.62 10.19 -17.96
CA ARG A 6 16.21 10.00 -17.56
C ARG A 6 15.57 8.83 -18.32
N GLU A 7 15.76 8.76 -19.61
CA GLU A 7 15.27 7.67 -20.47
C GLU A 7 15.80 6.30 -20.02
N LEU A 8 17.12 6.19 -19.77
CA LEU A 8 17.75 4.94 -19.30
C LEU A 8 17.23 4.52 -17.93
N ASN A 9 17.02 5.47 -17.01
CA ASN A 9 16.45 5.18 -15.69
C ASN A 9 14.99 4.70 -15.79
N LEU A 10 14.20 5.31 -16.69
CA LEU A 10 12.83 4.87 -16.94
C LEU A 10 12.78 3.46 -17.54
N TRP A 11 13.65 3.18 -18.52
CA TRP A 11 13.79 1.84 -19.10
C TRP A 11 14.14 0.80 -18.02
N THR A 12 15.14 1.09 -17.18
CA THR A 12 15.54 0.17 -16.10
C THR A 12 14.42 -0.07 -15.11
N SER A 13 13.72 1.00 -14.68
CA SER A 13 12.61 0.87 -13.72
C SER A 13 11.44 0.09 -14.31
N GLU A 14 11.13 0.28 -15.60
CA GLU A 14 10.11 -0.52 -16.29
C GLU A 14 10.46 -2.01 -16.26
N LYS A 15 11.71 -2.37 -16.57
CA LYS A 15 12.16 -3.77 -16.54
C LYS A 15 12.00 -4.38 -15.14
N LYS A 16 12.34 -3.63 -14.09
CA LYS A 16 12.15 -4.08 -12.69
C LYS A 16 10.66 -4.25 -12.35
N CYS A 17 9.81 -3.29 -12.72
CA CYS A 17 8.38 -3.39 -12.49
C CYS A 17 7.77 -4.61 -13.19
N ARG A 18 8.12 -4.84 -14.47
CA ARG A 18 7.64 -6.00 -15.22
C ARG A 18 8.14 -7.32 -14.62
N LYS A 19 9.41 -7.37 -14.18
CA LYS A 19 9.97 -8.53 -13.49
C LYS A 19 9.25 -8.82 -12.18
N LEU A 20 8.93 -7.79 -11.41
CA LEU A 20 8.12 -7.94 -10.19
C LEU A 20 6.73 -8.50 -10.50
N VAL A 21 6.05 -8.01 -11.55
CA VAL A 21 4.74 -8.53 -11.98
C VAL A 21 4.82 -10.03 -12.29
N GLU A 22 5.83 -10.48 -13.02
CA GLU A 22 6.04 -11.91 -13.31
C GLU A 22 6.22 -12.72 -12.02
N ASN A 23 7.01 -12.22 -11.06
CA ASN A 23 7.30 -12.92 -9.82
C ASN A 23 6.09 -12.96 -8.88
N LEU A 24 5.31 -11.86 -8.80
CA LEU A 24 4.03 -11.83 -8.08
C LEU A 24 3.03 -12.83 -8.68
N ALA A 25 2.94 -12.92 -10.01
CA ALA A 25 2.08 -13.89 -10.67
C ALA A 25 2.46 -15.34 -10.34
N ARG A 26 3.77 -15.65 -10.24
CA ARG A 26 4.24 -16.98 -9.77
C ARG A 26 3.85 -17.28 -8.33
N ARG A 27 3.63 -16.25 -7.52
CA ARG A 27 3.13 -16.33 -6.14
C ARG A 27 1.60 -16.22 -6.07
N HIS A 28 0.93 -16.44 -7.22
CA HIS A 28 -0.53 -16.49 -7.38
C HIS A 28 -1.28 -15.17 -7.20
N PHE A 29 -0.60 -14.02 -7.06
CA PHE A 29 -1.27 -12.73 -7.07
C PHE A 29 -1.74 -12.37 -8.48
N THR A 30 -2.88 -11.70 -8.61
CA THR A 30 -3.27 -11.01 -9.84
C THR A 30 -2.42 -9.75 -9.97
N ALA A 31 -1.29 -9.84 -10.66
CA ALA A 31 -0.33 -8.74 -10.78
C ALA A 31 -0.47 -8.00 -12.11
N VAL A 32 -0.51 -6.67 -12.07
CA VAL A 32 -0.69 -5.81 -13.24
C VAL A 32 0.39 -4.73 -13.26
N TYR A 33 1.05 -4.58 -14.41
CA TYR A 33 1.93 -3.44 -14.67
C TYR A 33 1.09 -2.24 -15.09
N CYS A 34 1.36 -1.08 -14.46
CA CYS A 34 0.80 0.21 -14.84
C CYS A 34 1.95 1.16 -15.19
N ALA A 35 1.92 1.76 -16.37
CA ALA A 35 2.96 2.70 -16.78
C ALA A 35 2.92 3.99 -15.96
N CYS A 36 1.73 4.36 -15.46
CA CYS A 36 1.51 5.55 -14.63
C CYS A 36 0.35 5.37 -13.64
N ALA A 37 0.23 6.30 -12.71
CA ALA A 37 -0.83 6.34 -11.70
C ALA A 37 -2.25 6.35 -12.32
N ARG A 38 -2.44 7.00 -13.47
CA ARG A 38 -3.73 7.04 -14.18
C ARG A 38 -4.20 5.63 -14.57
N GLU A 39 -3.33 4.79 -15.12
CA GLU A 39 -3.69 3.40 -15.48
C GLU A 39 -4.09 2.58 -14.26
N ALA A 40 -3.42 2.80 -13.12
CA ALA A 40 -3.79 2.15 -11.87
C ALA A 40 -5.17 2.62 -11.38
N ALA A 41 -5.47 3.91 -11.49
CA ALA A 41 -6.79 4.46 -11.14
C ALA A 41 -7.89 3.88 -12.03
N GLU A 42 -7.71 3.87 -13.35
CA GLU A 42 -8.65 3.29 -14.31
C GLU A 42 -8.92 1.80 -14.03
N TYR A 43 -7.85 1.06 -13.70
CA TYR A 43 -7.99 -0.35 -13.31
C TYR A 43 -8.84 -0.52 -12.06
N ILE A 44 -8.58 0.27 -11.00
CA ILE A 44 -9.35 0.20 -9.74
C ILE A 44 -10.82 0.54 -9.99
N LEU A 45 -11.12 1.60 -10.73
CA LEU A 45 -12.50 2.00 -11.05
C LEU A 45 -13.24 0.89 -11.82
N LYS A 46 -12.57 0.22 -12.74
CA LYS A 46 -13.14 -0.95 -13.43
C LYS A 46 -13.40 -2.12 -12.48
N GLN A 47 -12.46 -2.41 -11.58
CA GLN A 47 -12.57 -3.52 -10.62
C GLN A 47 -13.57 -3.25 -9.50
N SER A 48 -13.98 -2.00 -9.29
CA SER A 48 -14.98 -1.61 -8.30
C SER A 48 -16.43 -1.77 -8.79
N ALA A 49 -16.67 -2.17 -10.03
CA ALA A 49 -18.00 -2.20 -10.64
C ALA A 49 -19.05 -2.89 -9.75
N ASP A 50 -18.75 -4.08 -9.26
CA ASP A 50 -19.65 -4.92 -8.45
C ASP A 50 -19.55 -4.65 -6.93
N ALA A 51 -18.64 -3.77 -6.49
CA ALA A 51 -18.49 -3.43 -5.09
C ALA A 51 -19.55 -2.41 -4.64
N HIS A 52 -20.16 -2.59 -3.48
CA HIS A 52 -21.00 -1.59 -2.81
C HIS A 52 -20.17 -0.76 -1.83
N THR A 53 -19.26 -1.40 -1.10
CA THR A 53 -18.42 -0.79 -0.07
C THR A 53 -16.95 -0.81 -0.48
N VAL A 54 -16.27 0.35 -0.34
CA VAL A 54 -14.84 0.48 -0.66
C VAL A 54 -14.07 0.97 0.57
N GLY A 55 -13.21 0.11 1.11
CA GLY A 55 -12.36 0.40 2.26
C GLY A 55 -10.99 0.97 1.85
N PHE A 56 -10.50 1.96 2.60
CA PHE A 56 -9.20 2.60 2.39
C PHE A 56 -8.25 2.36 3.56
N GLY A 57 -7.16 1.64 3.35
CA GLY A 57 -6.18 1.27 4.37
C GLY A 57 -5.20 2.38 4.81
N GLY A 58 -5.52 3.65 4.56
CA GLY A 58 -4.67 4.79 4.97
C GLY A 58 -3.37 4.94 4.17
N SER A 59 -3.32 4.43 2.94
CA SER A 59 -2.16 4.45 2.05
C SER A 59 -2.04 5.77 1.29
N LEU A 60 -0.86 6.40 1.36
CA LEU A 60 -0.55 7.57 0.53
C LEU A 60 -0.56 7.22 -0.96
N SER A 61 -0.04 6.04 -1.36
CA SER A 61 -0.07 5.60 -2.76
C SER A 61 -1.49 5.51 -3.33
N VAL A 62 -2.47 5.11 -2.51
CA VAL A 62 -3.89 5.12 -2.92
C VAL A 62 -4.47 6.53 -2.89
N ALA A 63 -4.07 7.35 -1.92
CA ALA A 63 -4.49 8.75 -1.84
C ALA A 63 -4.04 9.56 -3.07
N ASP A 64 -2.84 9.30 -3.58
CA ASP A 64 -2.28 9.94 -4.78
C ASP A 64 -3.14 9.69 -6.03
N LEU A 65 -3.93 8.60 -6.06
CA LEU A 65 -4.86 8.27 -7.16
C LEU A 65 -6.16 9.09 -7.13
N LYS A 66 -6.50 9.77 -6.03
CA LYS A 66 -7.66 10.66 -5.86
C LYS A 66 -9.02 10.00 -6.19
N LEU A 67 -9.18 8.72 -5.93
CA LEU A 67 -10.33 7.90 -6.35
C LEU A 67 -11.65 8.19 -5.62
N THR A 68 -11.62 8.88 -4.48
CA THR A 68 -12.80 9.02 -3.60
C THR A 68 -14.00 9.64 -4.32
N ALA A 69 -13.78 10.70 -5.11
CA ALA A 69 -14.86 11.38 -5.83
C ALA A 69 -15.49 10.48 -6.90
N ASP A 70 -14.67 9.79 -7.69
CA ASP A 70 -15.13 8.92 -8.77
C ASP A 70 -15.90 7.72 -8.23
N LEU A 71 -15.41 7.09 -7.16
CA LEU A 71 -16.08 5.97 -6.49
C LEU A 71 -17.40 6.40 -5.85
N THR A 72 -17.45 7.60 -5.25
CA THR A 72 -18.70 8.17 -4.72
C THR A 72 -19.70 8.46 -5.84
N ALA A 73 -19.25 9.00 -6.97
CA ALA A 73 -20.10 9.24 -8.14
C ALA A 73 -20.65 7.92 -8.74
N GLN A 74 -19.94 6.81 -8.58
CA GLN A 74 -20.41 5.46 -8.92
C GLN A 74 -21.39 4.86 -7.87
N GLY A 75 -21.77 5.62 -6.84
CA GLY A 75 -22.68 5.17 -5.77
C GLY A 75 -22.05 4.24 -4.74
N LYS A 76 -20.71 4.22 -4.62
CA LYS A 76 -20.01 3.37 -3.64
C LYS A 76 -20.01 4.02 -2.24
N GLU A 77 -20.24 3.23 -1.20
CA GLU A 77 -20.00 3.67 0.18
C GLU A 77 -18.49 3.65 0.47
N ILE A 78 -17.96 4.80 0.89
CA ILE A 78 -16.52 4.98 1.14
C ILE A 78 -16.22 4.78 2.63
N LEU A 79 -15.49 3.72 2.95
CA LEU A 79 -15.01 3.41 4.29
C LEU A 79 -13.56 3.92 4.47
N ASN A 80 -13.41 5.21 4.75
CA ASN A 80 -12.10 5.84 4.93
C ASN A 80 -11.96 6.43 6.35
N HIS A 81 -11.25 5.73 7.23
CA HIS A 81 -10.98 6.18 8.59
C HIS A 81 -10.04 7.41 8.68
N GLY A 82 -9.48 7.83 7.55
CA GLY A 82 -8.60 9.01 7.45
C GLY A 82 -9.34 10.34 7.24
N PHE A 83 -10.66 10.35 7.11
CA PHE A 83 -11.41 11.60 6.96
C PHE A 83 -11.23 12.50 8.19
N PRO A 84 -11.09 13.84 8.00
CA PRO A 84 -10.70 14.75 9.08
C PRO A 84 -11.76 14.87 10.18
N ASP A 85 -13.04 14.88 9.81
CA ASP A 85 -14.16 15.21 10.71
C ASP A 85 -14.67 14.02 11.54
N LEU A 86 -13.98 12.88 11.51
CA LEU A 86 -14.37 11.68 12.25
C LEU A 86 -13.90 11.74 13.71
N THR A 87 -14.77 11.33 14.64
CA THR A 87 -14.37 11.09 16.03
C THR A 87 -13.47 9.85 16.13
N PRO A 88 -12.71 9.66 17.23
CA PRO A 88 -11.94 8.44 17.45
C PRO A 88 -12.77 7.15 17.35
N GLU A 89 -13.99 7.17 17.90
CA GLU A 89 -14.92 6.02 17.91
C GLU A 89 -15.38 5.69 16.49
N GLN A 90 -15.74 6.71 15.71
CA GLN A 90 -16.11 6.56 14.30
C GLN A 90 -14.96 5.99 13.46
N ARG A 91 -13.72 6.42 13.72
CA ARG A 91 -12.53 5.86 13.05
C ARG A 91 -12.39 4.36 13.34
N VAL A 92 -12.56 3.96 14.60
CA VAL A 92 -12.49 2.54 15.00
C VAL A 92 -13.59 1.74 14.33
N GLU A 93 -14.80 2.25 14.28
CA GLU A 93 -15.93 1.58 13.64
C GLU A 93 -15.69 1.41 12.12
N ILE A 94 -15.21 2.44 11.44
CA ILE A 94 -14.85 2.35 10.03
C ILE A 94 -13.75 1.30 9.82
N MET A 95 -12.70 1.26 10.67
CA MET A 95 -11.64 0.25 10.58
C MET A 95 -12.17 -1.18 10.75
N LYS A 96 -13.18 -1.38 11.59
CA LYS A 96 -13.86 -2.69 11.72
C LYS A 96 -14.66 -3.03 10.46
N ARG A 97 -15.44 -2.10 9.93
CA ARG A 97 -16.21 -2.28 8.69
C ARG A 97 -15.32 -2.54 7.47
N GLN A 98 -14.12 -1.99 7.45
CA GLN A 98 -13.13 -2.29 6.42
C GLN A 98 -12.73 -3.78 6.35
N GLN A 99 -12.87 -4.52 7.45
CA GLN A 99 -12.54 -5.95 7.48
C GLN A 99 -13.53 -6.82 6.68
N THR A 100 -14.71 -6.29 6.34
CA THR A 100 -15.77 -7.02 5.63
C THR A 100 -16.29 -6.27 4.41
N CYS A 101 -15.53 -5.30 3.90
CA CYS A 101 -15.93 -4.54 2.71
C CYS A 101 -15.76 -5.37 1.42
N ASP A 102 -16.45 -4.95 0.36
CA ASP A 102 -16.39 -5.64 -0.93
C ASP A 102 -15.03 -5.45 -1.59
N LEU A 103 -14.51 -4.22 -1.57
CA LEU A 103 -13.20 -3.86 -2.13
C LEU A 103 -12.36 -3.13 -1.08
N PHE A 104 -11.16 -3.61 -0.81
CA PHE A 104 -10.20 -2.95 0.06
C PHE A 104 -8.99 -2.43 -0.72
N LEU A 105 -8.75 -1.13 -0.62
CA LEU A 105 -7.65 -0.44 -1.29
C LEU A 105 -6.53 -0.13 -0.31
N SER A 106 -5.32 -0.57 -0.61
CA SER A 106 -4.14 -0.35 0.22
C SER A 106 -2.88 -0.14 -0.63
N GLY A 107 -1.79 0.22 0.03
CA GLY A 107 -0.44 0.12 -0.51
C GLY A 107 0.36 -0.93 0.24
N ALA A 108 1.51 -1.30 -0.29
CA ALA A 108 2.55 -1.99 0.46
C ALA A 108 3.59 -1.01 0.99
N ASN A 109 4.27 -1.36 2.09
CA ASN A 109 5.42 -0.58 2.53
C ASN A 109 6.70 -0.96 1.76
N ALA A 110 6.88 -2.24 1.41
CA ALA A 110 7.92 -2.72 0.52
C ALA A 110 7.46 -3.99 -0.18
N VAL A 111 8.00 -4.25 -1.36
CA VAL A 111 7.85 -5.52 -2.08
C VAL A 111 9.23 -5.95 -2.57
N THR A 112 9.66 -7.16 -2.23
CA THR A 112 10.91 -7.70 -2.76
C THR A 112 10.77 -8.03 -4.24
N LEU A 113 11.84 -7.93 -4.99
CA LEU A 113 11.79 -8.18 -6.44
C LEU A 113 11.33 -9.62 -6.77
N ASP A 114 11.56 -10.56 -5.86
CA ASP A 114 11.06 -11.95 -5.97
C ASP A 114 9.57 -12.11 -5.60
N GLY A 115 8.89 -11.04 -5.13
CA GLY A 115 7.44 -10.95 -4.98
C GLY A 115 6.89 -11.12 -3.56
N CYS A 116 7.70 -11.08 -2.50
CA CYS A 116 7.20 -11.01 -1.13
C CYS A 116 6.68 -9.60 -0.81
N ILE A 117 5.46 -9.48 -0.30
CA ILE A 117 4.89 -8.20 0.14
C ILE A 117 5.14 -8.05 1.64
N VAL A 118 5.85 -6.98 2.03
CA VAL A 118 6.21 -6.72 3.42
C VAL A 118 5.57 -5.44 3.92
N ASN A 119 4.89 -5.54 5.06
CA ASN A 119 4.26 -4.40 5.72
C ASN A 119 4.61 -4.34 7.19
N ILE A 120 4.73 -3.12 7.70
CA ILE A 120 4.77 -2.83 9.14
C ILE A 120 3.62 -1.91 9.48
N ASP A 121 2.82 -2.28 10.49
CA ASP A 121 1.58 -1.63 10.84
C ASP A 121 1.52 -1.24 12.32
N GLY A 122 0.74 -0.20 12.64
CA GLY A 122 0.52 0.22 14.03
C GLY A 122 -0.59 -0.59 14.70
N ASN A 123 -1.81 -0.49 14.18
CA ASN A 123 -2.97 -1.16 14.78
C ASN A 123 -3.20 -2.59 14.24
N GLY A 124 -2.60 -2.92 13.10
CA GLY A 124 -2.83 -4.20 12.43
C GLY A 124 -4.10 -4.25 11.57
N ASN A 125 -4.96 -3.22 11.61
CA ASN A 125 -6.23 -3.20 10.87
C ASN A 125 -6.04 -3.30 9.36
N ARG A 126 -5.05 -2.60 8.79
CA ARG A 126 -4.74 -2.63 7.37
C ARG A 126 -4.26 -4.00 6.93
N VAL A 127 -3.28 -4.56 7.63
CA VAL A 127 -2.71 -5.87 7.27
C VAL A 127 -3.69 -7.00 7.51
N ALA A 128 -4.56 -6.92 8.53
CA ALA A 128 -5.64 -7.88 8.73
C ALA A 128 -6.59 -7.91 7.53
N ALA A 129 -7.07 -6.74 7.07
CA ALA A 129 -7.92 -6.63 5.88
C ALA A 129 -7.22 -7.09 4.59
N MET A 130 -5.90 -6.93 4.49
CA MET A 130 -5.13 -7.46 3.34
C MET A 130 -5.04 -8.99 3.37
N ILE A 131 -4.99 -9.60 4.56
CA ILE A 131 -4.83 -11.06 4.70
C ILE A 131 -6.18 -11.77 4.53
N TYR A 132 -7.23 -11.28 5.21
CA TYR A 132 -8.51 -11.96 5.26
C TYR A 132 -9.65 -10.97 5.59
N GLY A 133 -10.81 -11.17 4.97
CA GLY A 133 -12.04 -10.45 5.27
C GLY A 133 -12.68 -9.82 4.03
N PRO A 134 -12.11 -8.80 3.41
CA PRO A 134 -12.63 -8.21 2.18
C PRO A 134 -12.73 -9.21 1.04
N THR A 135 -13.77 -9.08 0.20
CA THR A 135 -13.96 -9.94 -0.98
C THR A 135 -12.81 -9.77 -1.98
N LYS A 136 -12.42 -8.51 -2.22
CA LYS A 136 -11.30 -8.17 -3.10
C LYS A 136 -10.35 -7.20 -2.41
N VAL A 137 -9.06 -7.42 -2.61
CA VAL A 137 -7.98 -6.53 -2.15
C VAL A 137 -7.18 -6.03 -3.35
N ILE A 138 -6.99 -4.73 -3.46
CA ILE A 138 -6.09 -4.14 -4.46
C ILE A 138 -5.00 -3.34 -3.75
N VAL A 139 -3.75 -3.74 -3.99
CA VAL A 139 -2.55 -3.10 -3.43
C VAL A 139 -1.82 -2.33 -4.52
N VAL A 140 -1.59 -1.04 -4.27
CA VAL A 140 -0.83 -0.15 -5.18
C VAL A 140 0.61 -0.04 -4.70
N VAL A 141 1.53 -0.38 -5.59
CA VAL A 141 2.99 -0.40 -5.34
C VAL A 141 3.68 0.50 -6.35
N GLY A 142 4.20 1.64 -5.91
CA GLY A 142 5.10 2.46 -6.73
C GLY A 142 6.48 1.81 -6.87
N ARG A 143 7.18 2.11 -7.98
CA ARG A 143 8.54 1.59 -8.23
C ARG A 143 9.55 1.87 -7.11
N ASN A 144 9.34 2.96 -6.34
CA ASN A 144 10.16 3.33 -5.18
C ASN A 144 10.07 2.34 -4.01
N LYS A 145 9.14 1.38 -4.05
CA LYS A 145 8.93 0.37 -3.01
C LYS A 145 9.49 -1.01 -3.36
N ILE A 146 10.02 -1.16 -4.56
CA ILE A 146 10.64 -2.41 -5.01
C ILE A 146 12.05 -2.54 -4.38
N VAL A 147 12.29 -3.66 -3.72
CA VAL A 147 13.55 -3.97 -3.04
C VAL A 147 14.24 -5.12 -3.77
N GLU A 148 15.49 -4.89 -4.20
CA GLU A 148 16.33 -5.89 -4.90
C GLU A 148 17.09 -6.80 -3.91
N GLY A 149 16.50 -7.06 -2.75
CA GLY A 149 17.05 -7.90 -1.70
C GLY A 149 16.00 -8.82 -1.13
N ASP A 150 16.29 -9.35 0.02
CA ASP A 150 15.39 -10.25 0.76
C ASP A 150 14.39 -9.49 1.66
N VAL A 151 13.64 -10.26 2.46
CA VAL A 151 12.68 -9.73 3.44
C VAL A 151 13.34 -8.81 4.47
N SER A 152 14.60 -9.09 4.85
CA SER A 152 15.34 -8.26 5.81
C SER A 152 15.67 -6.90 5.22
N ASP A 153 15.99 -6.84 3.92
CA ASP A 153 16.20 -5.60 3.19
C ASP A 153 14.89 -4.81 3.03
N ALA A 154 13.78 -5.49 2.80
CA ALA A 154 12.45 -4.88 2.76
C ALA A 154 12.09 -4.27 4.12
N ILE A 155 12.31 -4.97 5.23
CA ILE A 155 12.09 -4.45 6.59
C ILE A 155 13.00 -3.24 6.85
N ARG A 156 14.27 -3.30 6.44
CA ARG A 156 15.21 -2.19 6.56
C ARG A 156 14.73 -0.96 5.78
N ARG A 157 14.34 -1.15 4.51
CA ARG A 157 13.73 -0.06 3.72
C ARG A 157 12.55 0.59 4.44
N ILE A 158 11.66 -0.21 5.04
CA ILE A 158 10.49 0.32 5.75
C ILE A 158 10.93 1.17 6.93
N LYS A 159 11.86 0.67 7.75
CA LYS A 159 12.39 1.40 8.91
C LYS A 159 13.14 2.67 8.52
N ASP A 160 13.88 2.67 7.42
CA ASP A 160 14.72 3.80 6.99
C ASP A 160 13.96 4.83 6.16
N LYS A 161 13.04 4.41 5.28
CA LYS A 161 12.41 5.27 4.28
C LYS A 161 10.94 5.58 4.55
N SER A 162 10.18 4.62 5.11
CA SER A 162 8.73 4.79 5.27
C SER A 162 8.31 5.18 6.68
N ALA A 163 8.87 4.54 7.70
CA ALA A 163 8.41 4.72 9.08
C ALA A 163 8.68 6.13 9.64
N PRO A 164 9.89 6.75 9.49
CA PRO A 164 10.13 8.07 10.02
C PRO A 164 9.20 9.16 9.44
N PRO A 165 9.08 9.33 8.11
CA PRO A 165 8.19 10.35 7.56
C PRO A 165 6.71 10.05 7.84
N ASN A 166 6.32 8.76 7.95
CA ASN A 166 4.95 8.40 8.31
C ASN A 166 4.64 8.70 9.78
N ALA A 167 5.58 8.47 10.70
CA ALA A 167 5.42 8.84 12.11
C ALA A 167 5.28 10.37 12.27
N MET A 168 6.10 11.15 11.54
CA MET A 168 5.99 12.59 11.48
C MET A 168 4.62 13.04 10.93
N ARG A 169 4.17 12.48 9.79
CA ARG A 169 2.86 12.79 9.18
C ARG A 169 1.68 12.51 10.13
N LEU A 170 1.80 11.48 10.95
CA LEU A 170 0.78 11.10 11.93
C LEU A 170 0.89 11.86 13.26
N GLY A 171 1.79 12.84 13.37
CA GLY A 171 1.99 13.65 14.58
C GLY A 171 2.49 12.82 15.77
N ARG A 172 3.21 11.70 15.54
CA ARG A 172 3.66 10.82 16.61
C ARG A 172 4.94 11.35 17.27
N GLN A 173 4.96 11.32 18.60
CA GLN A 173 6.13 11.70 19.39
C GLN A 173 7.06 10.48 19.54
N THR A 174 7.75 10.17 18.46
CA THR A 174 8.73 9.08 18.39
C THR A 174 10.11 9.63 18.03
N PRO A 175 11.22 8.98 18.43
CA PRO A 175 12.56 9.41 18.06
C PRO A 175 12.71 9.58 16.53
N CYS A 176 12.17 8.66 15.73
CA CYS A 176 12.29 8.72 14.29
C CYS A 176 11.50 9.88 13.65
N ALA A 177 10.39 10.29 14.24
CA ALA A 177 9.64 11.48 13.77
C ALA A 177 10.42 12.79 14.01
N ALA A 178 11.24 12.83 15.06
CA ALA A 178 12.08 13.99 15.40
C ALA A 178 13.41 14.01 14.63
N THR A 179 14.05 12.85 14.45
CA THR A 179 15.41 12.76 13.88
C THR A 179 15.45 12.42 12.40
N GLY A 180 14.38 11.82 11.86
CA GLY A 180 14.34 11.23 10.51
C GLY A 180 14.94 9.81 10.41
N PHE A 181 15.46 9.27 11.52
CA PHE A 181 16.13 7.96 11.55
C PHE A 181 15.46 7.00 12.52
N CYS A 182 15.28 5.74 12.09
CA CYS A 182 14.78 4.68 12.96
C CYS A 182 15.85 4.27 13.99
N SER A 183 15.46 4.28 15.27
CA SER A 183 16.30 3.78 16.39
C SER A 183 15.75 2.51 17.03
N ASP A 184 14.81 1.85 16.36
CA ASP A 184 14.09 0.66 16.86
C ASP A 184 13.50 0.86 18.27
N CYS A 185 12.91 2.01 18.49
CA CYS A 185 12.44 2.49 19.79
C CYS A 185 11.27 1.65 20.34
N ASP A 186 11.06 1.75 21.66
CA ASP A 186 9.91 1.22 22.39
C ASP A 186 8.89 2.30 22.80
N SER A 187 8.92 3.45 22.11
CA SER A 187 8.01 4.58 22.38
C SER A 187 6.55 4.13 22.44
N PRO A 188 5.77 4.60 23.44
CA PRO A 188 4.33 4.31 23.52
C PRO A 188 3.54 4.75 22.29
N GLN A 189 4.09 5.69 21.52
CA GLN A 189 3.46 6.20 20.29
C GLN A 189 4.06 5.62 19.00
N ARG A 190 4.87 4.54 19.11
CA ARG A 190 5.42 3.87 17.92
C ARG A 190 4.30 3.36 17.01
N ILE A 191 4.58 3.32 15.72
CA ILE A 191 3.66 2.83 14.69
C ILE A 191 4.13 1.52 14.04
N CYS A 192 5.11 0.86 14.66
CA CYS A 192 5.77 -0.34 14.13
C CYS A 192 5.53 -1.52 15.08
N HIS A 193 4.24 -1.93 15.24
CA HIS A 193 3.88 -3.01 16.17
C HIS A 193 3.71 -4.36 15.50
N VAL A 194 3.24 -4.38 14.24
CA VAL A 194 2.89 -5.62 13.53
C VAL A 194 3.67 -5.67 12.22
N THR A 195 4.51 -6.67 12.06
CA THR A 195 5.19 -6.96 10.78
C THR A 195 4.50 -8.15 10.12
N THR A 196 4.11 -7.99 8.85
CA THR A 196 3.54 -9.07 8.04
C THR A 196 4.32 -9.27 6.77
N ILE A 197 4.45 -10.54 6.38
CA ILE A 197 5.09 -10.99 5.16
C ILE A 197 4.08 -11.86 4.43
N LEU A 198 3.71 -11.47 3.23
CA LEU A 198 2.90 -12.29 2.34
C LEU A 198 3.84 -12.91 1.31
N ASP A 199 4.17 -14.18 1.52
CA ASP A 199 5.01 -14.95 0.59
C ASP A 199 4.24 -15.31 -0.68
N SER A 200 2.93 -15.52 -0.56
CA SER A 200 2.02 -15.83 -1.65
C SER A 200 0.64 -15.28 -1.37
N LYS A 201 -0.20 -15.24 -2.39
CA LYS A 201 -1.59 -14.80 -2.28
C LYS A 201 -2.34 -15.64 -1.23
N PRO A 202 -3.04 -15.01 -0.26
CA PRO A 202 -3.95 -15.72 0.63
C PRO A 202 -5.01 -16.49 -0.18
N THR A 203 -5.29 -17.73 0.22
CA THR A 203 -6.06 -18.69 -0.59
C THR A 203 -7.42 -18.17 -1.03
N LEU A 204 -8.17 -17.53 -0.11
CA LEU A 204 -9.57 -17.14 -0.34
C LEU A 204 -9.73 -15.70 -0.84
N THR A 205 -8.72 -14.85 -0.69
CA THR A 205 -8.79 -13.44 -1.05
C THR A 205 -8.54 -13.24 -2.55
N ASP A 206 -9.42 -12.53 -3.26
CA ASP A 206 -9.14 -12.04 -4.61
C ASP A 206 -8.16 -10.86 -4.52
N PHE A 207 -6.87 -11.15 -4.66
CA PHE A 207 -5.79 -10.23 -4.33
C PHE A 207 -5.06 -9.74 -5.58
N HIS A 208 -5.17 -8.44 -5.84
CA HIS A 208 -4.53 -7.76 -6.96
C HIS A 208 -3.36 -6.89 -6.48
N VAL A 209 -2.29 -6.84 -7.27
CA VAL A 209 -1.14 -5.97 -7.03
C VAL A 209 -0.88 -5.13 -8.28
N LEU A 210 -1.05 -3.82 -8.17
CA LEU A 210 -0.76 -2.87 -9.24
C LEU A 210 0.65 -2.32 -9.06
N VAL A 211 1.56 -2.70 -9.94
CA VAL A 211 2.95 -2.23 -9.95
C VAL A 211 3.04 -1.03 -10.86
N VAL A 212 3.17 0.15 -10.29
CA VAL A 212 3.15 1.43 -10.99
C VAL A 212 4.58 1.91 -11.23
N ASN A 213 4.91 2.24 -12.49
CA ASN A 213 6.25 2.73 -12.87
C ASN A 213 6.45 4.23 -12.54
N GLU A 214 5.90 4.65 -11.42
CA GLU A 214 6.07 5.97 -10.82
C GLU A 214 6.40 5.83 -9.33
N ASP A 215 6.99 6.86 -8.74
CA ASP A 215 7.20 6.93 -7.30
C ASP A 215 5.86 7.30 -6.64
N MET A 216 5.36 6.45 -5.74
CA MET A 216 4.06 6.62 -5.09
C MET A 216 4.13 6.42 -3.58
N GLY A 217 3.64 7.40 -2.83
CA GLY A 217 3.68 7.39 -1.38
C GLY A 217 5.12 7.29 -0.82
N LEU A 218 5.28 6.64 0.35
CA LEU A 218 6.54 6.56 1.10
C LEU A 218 7.28 5.25 0.86
#